data_12606dff4eaa1d210fbfc8b3d9d247f0
#
_entry.id   12606dff4eaa1d210fbfc8b3d9d247f0
#
_cell.length_a   1.000
_cell.length_b   1.000
_cell.length_c   1.000
_cell.angle_alpha   90.00
_cell.angle_beta   90.00
_cell.angle_gamma   90.00
#
_symmetry.space_group_name_H-M   'P 1'
#
loop_
_entity.id
_entity.type
_entity.pdbx_description
1 polymer ?
#
loop_
_entity_poly.entity_id
_entity_poly.type
_entity_poly.pdbx_seq_one_letter_code
_entity_poly.pdbx_strand_id
1 'polypeptide(L)'
;AVNIISDQIPFSMVNRGSEDKIIPFCIRNEKSVIAYSPMERGLLTGKMTPGQNFKKGDHRKTNPYFTDDSIIRTNAFLAKIKPIADEKGITLSQLVLRWTIDHPGITIALAGARNKEQAISNARAADVHLSNDEILFINKQLEFL
;
A
#
# COMPACT_ATOMS: atom_id res chain seq x y z
N ALA A 1 -10.16 -32.47 4.57
CA ALA A 1 -9.54 -31.24 4.08
C ALA A 1 -10.07 -30.07 4.91
N VAL A 2 -9.20 -29.18 5.37
CA VAL A 2 -9.61 -27.96 6.08
C VAL A 2 -10.06 -26.94 5.04
N ASN A 3 -11.23 -26.35 5.21
CA ASN A 3 -11.70 -25.29 4.34
C ASN A 3 -11.11 -23.95 4.80
N ILE A 4 -10.04 -23.48 4.12
CA ILE A 4 -9.46 -22.14 4.34
C ILE A 4 -10.38 -21.13 3.68
N ILE A 5 -10.81 -20.10 4.42
CA ILE A 5 -11.71 -19.04 3.92
C ILE A 5 -10.97 -17.75 3.53
N SER A 6 -9.78 -17.53 4.05
CA SER A 6 -8.97 -16.33 3.75
C SER A 6 -7.49 -16.64 3.77
N ASP A 7 -6.73 -15.86 3.00
CA ASP A 7 -5.26 -15.83 3.04
C ASP A 7 -4.78 -14.42 3.40
N GLN A 8 -3.75 -14.33 4.26
CA GLN A 8 -3.16 -13.07 4.67
C GLN A 8 -1.77 -12.93 4.05
N ILE A 9 -1.63 -11.96 3.15
CA ILE A 9 -0.43 -11.79 2.32
C ILE A 9 0.17 -10.38 2.47
N PRO A 10 1.49 -10.23 2.28
CA PRO A 10 2.09 -8.91 2.11
C PRO A 10 1.66 -8.33 0.76
N PHE A 11 1.08 -7.14 0.78
CA PHE A 11 0.70 -6.47 -0.46
C PHE A 11 0.70 -4.95 -0.30
N SER A 12 1.37 -4.26 -1.20
CA SER A 12 1.44 -2.81 -1.28
C SER A 12 1.82 -2.37 -2.69
N MET A 13 1.77 -1.08 -2.97
CA MET A 13 2.22 -0.51 -4.26
C MET A 13 3.64 -0.92 -4.66
N VAL A 14 4.53 -1.14 -3.69
CA VAL A 14 5.94 -1.54 -3.93
C VAL A 14 6.19 -3.04 -3.74
N ASN A 15 5.27 -3.77 -3.12
CA ASN A 15 5.37 -5.20 -2.89
C ASN A 15 4.19 -5.92 -3.54
N ARG A 16 4.35 -6.27 -4.81
CA ARG A 16 3.30 -6.81 -5.69
C ARG A 16 3.48 -8.30 -6.03
N GLY A 17 4.43 -8.99 -5.41
CA GLY A 17 4.77 -10.38 -5.74
C GLY A 17 3.63 -11.40 -5.61
N SER A 18 2.54 -11.04 -4.96
CA SER A 18 1.36 -11.92 -4.82
C SER A 18 0.36 -11.82 -5.99
N GLU A 19 0.54 -10.85 -6.91
CA GLU A 19 -0.39 -10.61 -8.02
C GLU A 19 -0.41 -11.73 -9.05
N ASP A 20 0.72 -12.38 -9.27
CA ASP A 20 0.84 -13.38 -10.36
C ASP A 20 0.20 -14.73 -10.02
N LYS A 21 0.19 -15.11 -8.75
CA LYS A 21 -0.19 -16.48 -8.34
C LYS A 21 -1.22 -16.50 -7.20
N ILE A 22 -0.93 -15.84 -6.08
CA ILE A 22 -1.72 -15.98 -4.85
C ILE A 22 -3.08 -15.31 -5.01
N ILE A 23 -3.12 -14.05 -5.42
CA ILE A 23 -4.37 -13.31 -5.60
C ILE A 23 -5.28 -14.00 -6.64
N PRO A 24 -4.79 -14.36 -7.86
CA PRO A 24 -5.62 -15.10 -8.82
C PRO A 24 -6.09 -16.47 -8.31
N PHE A 25 -5.27 -17.17 -7.52
CA PHE A 25 -5.72 -18.41 -6.87
C PHE A 25 -6.87 -18.15 -5.89
N CYS A 26 -6.77 -17.13 -5.05
CA CYS A 26 -7.81 -16.76 -4.10
C CYS A 26 -9.11 -16.39 -4.81
N ILE A 27 -9.04 -15.59 -5.87
CA ILE A 27 -10.21 -15.22 -6.69
C ILE A 27 -10.90 -16.47 -7.24
N ARG A 28 -10.15 -17.37 -7.92
CA ARG A 28 -10.71 -18.59 -8.52
C ARG A 28 -11.33 -19.57 -7.51
N ASN A 29 -10.87 -19.52 -6.27
CA ASN A 29 -11.33 -20.41 -5.21
C ASN A 29 -12.23 -19.71 -4.18
N GLU A 30 -12.72 -18.51 -4.49
CA GLU A 30 -13.62 -17.73 -3.62
C GLU A 30 -13.04 -17.53 -2.20
N LYS A 31 -11.74 -17.24 -2.11
CA LYS A 31 -11.04 -16.97 -0.84
C LYS A 31 -10.84 -15.48 -0.68
N SER A 32 -11.08 -15.00 0.54
CA SER A 32 -10.77 -13.61 0.88
C SER A 32 -9.26 -13.39 0.97
N VAL A 33 -8.80 -12.22 0.52
CA VAL A 33 -7.40 -11.79 0.66
C VAL A 33 -7.31 -10.65 1.66
N ILE A 34 -6.49 -10.82 2.68
CA ILE A 34 -6.21 -9.83 3.70
C ILE A 34 -4.80 -9.29 3.45
N ALA A 35 -4.70 -8.09 2.86
CA ALA A 35 -3.42 -7.44 2.57
C ALA A 35 -2.82 -6.82 3.83
N TYR A 36 -1.66 -7.31 4.28
CA TYR A 36 -0.93 -6.66 5.36
C TYR A 36 0.21 -5.77 4.84
N SER A 37 0.63 -4.79 5.64
CA SER A 37 1.62 -3.77 5.30
C SER A 37 1.27 -2.94 4.05
N PRO A 38 0.02 -2.50 3.83
CA PRO A 38 -0.37 -1.78 2.62
C PRO A 38 0.38 -0.45 2.43
N MET A 39 0.88 0.16 3.50
CA MET A 39 1.72 1.38 3.46
C MET A 39 3.22 1.07 3.54
N GLU A 40 3.65 -0.20 3.38
CA GLU A 40 5.03 -0.70 3.52
C GLU A 40 5.76 -0.05 4.71
N ARG A 41 5.22 -0.30 5.92
CA ARG A 41 5.81 0.20 7.20
C ARG A 41 6.11 1.70 7.20
N GLY A 42 5.31 2.49 6.49
CA GLY A 42 5.42 3.93 6.41
C GLY A 42 6.18 4.48 5.19
N LEU A 43 6.79 3.65 4.36
CA LEU A 43 7.46 4.08 3.14
C LEU A 43 6.52 4.88 2.21
N LEU A 44 5.30 4.36 2.03
CA LEU A 44 4.30 4.95 1.13
C LEU A 44 3.49 6.12 1.75
N THR A 45 3.93 6.65 2.88
CA THR A 45 3.28 7.82 3.49
C THR A 45 3.81 9.17 2.98
N GLY A 46 4.91 9.16 2.21
CA GLY A 46 5.61 10.36 1.77
C GLY A 46 6.40 11.09 2.87
N LYS A 47 6.56 10.46 4.04
CA LYS A 47 7.27 11.05 5.21
C LYS A 47 8.68 10.47 5.41
N MET A 48 9.07 9.49 4.60
CA MET A 48 10.38 8.88 4.69
C MET A 48 11.41 9.73 3.95
N THR A 49 12.58 9.93 4.55
CA THR A 49 13.67 10.69 3.93
C THR A 49 14.93 9.83 3.79
N PRO A 50 15.73 10.03 2.72
CA PRO A 50 17.04 9.40 2.62
C PRO A 50 17.91 9.72 3.84
N GLY A 51 18.85 8.84 4.19
CA GLY A 51 19.71 9.00 5.35
C GLY A 51 19.01 8.74 6.70
N GLN A 52 17.79 8.21 6.70
CA GLN A 52 17.05 7.94 7.93
C GLN A 52 17.68 6.82 8.74
N ASN A 53 18.05 7.13 9.99
CA ASN A 53 18.57 6.15 10.92
C ASN A 53 17.47 5.33 11.58
N PHE A 54 17.50 4.02 11.36
CA PHE A 54 16.63 3.07 12.06
C PHE A 54 17.31 2.54 13.32
N LYS A 55 16.54 2.43 14.41
CA LYS A 55 17.04 1.91 15.69
C LYS A 55 17.51 0.44 15.54
N LYS A 56 18.39 0.01 16.46
CA LYS A 56 18.78 -1.41 16.55
C LYS A 56 17.54 -2.28 16.77
N GLY A 57 17.39 -3.34 15.95
CA GLY A 57 16.21 -4.22 15.98
C GLY A 57 15.03 -3.77 15.10
N ASP A 58 15.10 -2.61 14.44
CA ASP A 58 14.11 -2.20 13.46
C ASP A 58 14.35 -2.95 12.13
N HIS A 59 13.37 -3.75 11.70
CA HIS A 59 13.45 -4.57 10.49
C HIS A 59 13.66 -3.75 9.20
N ARG A 60 13.34 -2.45 9.22
CA ARG A 60 13.56 -1.57 8.07
C ARG A 60 15.03 -1.38 7.73
N LYS A 61 15.91 -1.52 8.74
CA LYS A 61 17.36 -1.34 8.57
C LYS A 61 17.99 -2.32 7.56
N THR A 62 17.44 -3.52 7.43
CA THR A 62 17.96 -4.58 6.55
C THR A 62 17.04 -4.87 5.36
N ASN A 63 15.92 -4.16 5.27
CA ASN A 63 14.94 -4.38 4.22
C ASN A 63 15.29 -3.52 2.99
N PRO A 64 15.41 -4.09 1.78
CA PRO A 64 15.80 -3.39 0.57
C PRO A 64 14.88 -2.23 0.16
N TYR A 65 13.63 -2.23 0.60
CA TYR A 65 12.71 -1.11 0.38
C TYR A 65 13.12 0.18 1.10
N PHE A 66 14.03 0.10 2.09
CA PHE A 66 14.44 1.24 2.92
C PHE A 66 15.89 1.69 2.68
N THR A 67 16.48 1.34 1.55
CA THR A 67 17.72 1.96 1.08
C THR A 67 17.42 3.39 0.61
N ASP A 68 18.41 4.26 0.64
CA ASP A 68 18.25 5.65 0.21
C ASP A 68 17.73 5.73 -1.22
N ASP A 69 18.26 4.92 -2.13
CA ASP A 69 17.81 4.85 -3.53
C ASP A 69 16.33 4.43 -3.64
N SER A 70 15.90 3.43 -2.86
CA SER A 70 14.50 3.01 -2.83
C SER A 70 13.58 4.11 -2.29
N ILE A 71 14.01 4.81 -1.23
CA ILE A 71 13.27 5.92 -0.65
C ILE A 71 13.14 7.06 -1.66
N ILE A 72 14.23 7.42 -2.36
CA ILE A 72 14.24 8.48 -3.38
C ILE A 72 13.28 8.12 -4.51
N ARG A 73 13.36 6.90 -5.07
CA ARG A 73 12.46 6.46 -6.14
C ARG A 73 11.01 6.43 -5.69
N THR A 74 10.73 5.90 -4.51
CA THR A 74 9.37 5.86 -3.97
C THR A 74 8.83 7.27 -3.74
N ASN A 75 9.61 8.19 -3.22
CA ASN A 75 9.19 9.59 -3.04
C ASN A 75 8.93 10.28 -4.38
N ALA A 76 9.75 10.03 -5.41
CA ALA A 76 9.51 10.53 -6.76
C ALA A 76 8.19 10.00 -7.35
N PHE A 77 7.89 8.72 -7.15
CA PHE A 77 6.60 8.13 -7.51
C PHE A 77 5.45 8.79 -6.75
N LEU A 78 5.55 8.88 -5.42
CA LEU A 78 4.52 9.49 -4.58
C LEU A 78 4.25 10.96 -4.96
N ALA A 79 5.28 11.71 -5.36
CA ALA A 79 5.12 13.07 -5.85
C ALA A 79 4.27 13.15 -7.14
N LYS A 80 4.35 12.13 -8.02
CA LYS A 80 3.56 12.08 -9.26
C LYS A 80 2.07 11.79 -8.99
N ILE A 81 1.75 10.98 -7.98
CA ILE A 81 0.36 10.64 -7.64
C ILE A 81 -0.25 11.58 -6.60
N LYS A 82 0.58 12.39 -5.93
CA LYS A 82 0.14 13.37 -4.92
C LYS A 82 -0.97 14.32 -5.42
N PRO A 83 -0.94 14.86 -6.65
CA PRO A 83 -2.00 15.72 -7.15
C PRO A 83 -3.40 15.10 -7.05
N ILE A 84 -3.55 13.77 -7.23
CA ILE A 84 -4.82 13.06 -7.05
C ILE A 84 -5.31 13.18 -5.60
N ALA A 85 -4.39 13.00 -4.64
CA ALA A 85 -4.73 13.15 -3.23
C ALA A 85 -5.11 14.59 -2.87
N ASP A 86 -4.36 15.57 -3.40
CA ASP A 86 -4.59 17.00 -3.15
C ASP A 86 -5.96 17.45 -3.71
N GLU A 87 -6.31 17.04 -4.93
CA GLU A 87 -7.59 17.37 -5.57
C GLU A 87 -8.77 16.80 -4.77
N LYS A 88 -8.62 15.61 -4.20
CA LYS A 88 -9.64 14.98 -3.36
C LYS A 88 -9.64 15.45 -1.91
N GLY A 89 -8.70 16.30 -1.50
CA GLY A 89 -8.54 16.74 -0.11
C GLY A 89 -8.20 15.63 0.87
N ILE A 90 -7.48 14.60 0.41
CA ILE A 90 -7.08 13.43 1.20
C ILE A 90 -5.56 13.37 1.37
N THR A 91 -5.11 12.53 2.30
CA THR A 91 -3.69 12.27 2.49
C THR A 91 -3.17 11.21 1.51
N LEU A 92 -1.84 11.22 1.21
CA LEU A 92 -1.20 10.14 0.45
C LEU A 92 -1.46 8.76 1.07
N SER A 93 -1.47 8.66 2.40
CA SER A 93 -1.78 7.40 3.09
C SER A 93 -3.19 6.89 2.76
N GLN A 94 -4.17 7.77 2.69
CA GLN A 94 -5.54 7.40 2.32
C GLN A 94 -5.63 7.00 0.85
N LEU A 95 -4.93 7.72 -0.05
CA LEU A 95 -4.84 7.35 -1.47
C LEU A 95 -4.25 5.95 -1.65
N VAL A 96 -3.13 5.67 -0.97
CA VAL A 96 -2.45 4.36 -1.02
C VAL A 96 -3.33 3.25 -0.48
N LEU A 97 -4.00 3.48 0.65
CA LEU A 97 -4.94 2.50 1.23
C LEU A 97 -6.12 2.27 0.30
N ARG A 98 -6.68 3.33 -0.30
CA ARG A 98 -7.80 3.20 -1.24
C ARG A 98 -7.40 2.39 -2.46
N TRP A 99 -6.27 2.70 -3.10
CA TRP A 99 -5.74 1.92 -4.21
C TRP A 99 -5.56 0.44 -3.85
N THR A 100 -5.06 0.16 -2.63
CA THR A 100 -4.90 -1.23 -2.15
C THR A 100 -6.24 -1.95 -2.05
N ILE A 101 -7.29 -1.28 -1.53
CA ILE A 101 -8.64 -1.87 -1.38
C ILE A 101 -9.29 -2.07 -2.76
N ASP A 102 -9.06 -1.14 -3.70
CA ASP A 102 -9.61 -1.22 -5.06
C ASP A 102 -8.90 -2.26 -5.94
N HIS A 103 -7.76 -2.80 -5.48
CA HIS A 103 -7.04 -3.82 -6.25
C HIS A 103 -7.89 -5.11 -6.36
N PRO A 104 -8.11 -5.63 -7.58
CA PRO A 104 -8.91 -6.84 -7.79
C PRO A 104 -8.43 -8.01 -6.92
N GLY A 105 -9.34 -8.60 -6.16
CA GLY A 105 -9.07 -9.73 -5.29
C GLY A 105 -8.66 -9.39 -3.86
N ILE A 106 -8.31 -8.14 -3.56
CA ILE A 106 -8.10 -7.70 -2.17
C ILE A 106 -9.45 -7.49 -1.49
N THR A 107 -9.65 -8.13 -0.34
CA THR A 107 -10.89 -8.01 0.44
C THR A 107 -10.73 -7.00 1.58
N ILE A 108 -9.56 -7.00 2.24
CA ILE A 108 -9.27 -6.16 3.41
C ILE A 108 -7.83 -5.67 3.33
N ALA A 109 -7.59 -4.41 3.67
CA ALA A 109 -6.26 -3.86 3.92
C ALA A 109 -6.04 -3.65 5.43
N LEU A 110 -5.01 -4.29 5.99
CA LEU A 110 -4.64 -4.14 7.41
C LEU A 110 -3.71 -2.94 7.60
N ALA A 111 -4.28 -1.80 7.95
CA ALA A 111 -3.54 -0.57 8.19
C ALA A 111 -3.26 -0.38 9.69
N GLY A 112 -1.99 -0.45 10.09
CA GLY A 112 -1.56 -0.18 11.46
C GLY A 112 -1.73 1.30 11.83
N ALA A 113 -2.07 1.58 13.09
CA ALA A 113 -2.16 2.92 13.66
C ALA A 113 -1.47 2.96 15.02
N ARG A 114 -0.80 4.06 15.34
CA ARG A 114 -0.12 4.30 16.61
C ARG A 114 -0.94 5.16 17.59
N ASN A 115 -1.95 5.84 17.08
CA ASN A 115 -2.85 6.69 17.85
C ASN A 115 -4.24 6.73 17.18
N LYS A 116 -5.19 7.34 17.88
CA LYS A 116 -6.59 7.46 17.48
C LYS A 116 -6.73 8.21 16.14
N GLU A 117 -5.98 9.28 15.97
CA GLU A 117 -6.04 10.13 14.78
C GLU A 117 -5.63 9.36 13.53
N GLN A 118 -4.56 8.54 13.62
CA GLN A 118 -4.14 7.65 12.54
C GLN A 118 -5.19 6.58 12.24
N ALA A 119 -5.80 5.98 13.28
CA ALA A 119 -6.84 4.97 13.09
C ALA A 119 -8.05 5.55 12.34
N ILE A 120 -8.52 6.73 12.75
CA ILE A 120 -9.61 7.44 12.08
C ILE A 120 -9.22 7.82 10.65
N SER A 121 -8.02 8.36 10.44
CA SER A 121 -7.53 8.73 9.10
C SER A 121 -7.45 7.52 8.17
N ASN A 122 -6.94 6.38 8.67
CA ASN A 122 -6.87 5.14 7.89
C ASN A 122 -8.27 4.63 7.51
N ALA A 123 -9.21 4.65 8.46
CA ALA A 123 -10.59 4.20 8.22
C ALA A 123 -11.29 5.04 7.14
N ARG A 124 -11.05 6.36 7.11
CA ARG A 124 -11.59 7.26 6.07
C ARG A 124 -11.12 6.94 4.65
N ALA A 125 -10.09 6.13 4.48
CA ALA A 125 -9.69 5.65 3.16
C ALA A 125 -10.81 4.83 2.47
N ALA A 126 -11.71 4.22 3.25
CA ALA A 126 -12.86 3.50 2.72
C ALA A 126 -13.88 4.43 2.02
N ASP A 127 -13.95 5.69 2.45
CA ASP A 127 -14.88 6.69 1.91
C ASP A 127 -14.32 7.39 0.64
N VAL A 128 -13.05 7.15 0.31
CA VAL A 128 -12.40 7.71 -0.87
C VAL A 128 -12.90 6.97 -2.12
N HIS A 129 -13.15 7.70 -3.18
CA HIS A 129 -13.46 7.14 -4.50
C HIS A 129 -12.34 7.48 -5.49
N LEU A 130 -11.80 6.47 -6.17
CA LEU A 130 -10.87 6.63 -7.28
C LEU A 130 -11.60 6.29 -8.59
N SER A 131 -11.46 7.16 -9.59
CA SER A 131 -11.94 6.86 -10.93
C SER A 131 -11.03 5.81 -11.61
N ASN A 132 -11.56 5.17 -12.66
CA ASN A 132 -10.76 4.23 -13.45
C ASN A 132 -9.51 4.90 -14.05
N ASP A 133 -9.61 6.15 -14.49
CA ASP A 133 -8.48 6.90 -15.06
C ASP A 133 -7.41 7.18 -14.02
N GLU A 134 -7.80 7.50 -12.78
CA GLU A 134 -6.85 7.69 -11.66
C GLU A 134 -6.14 6.39 -11.30
N ILE A 135 -6.86 5.27 -11.25
CA ILE A 135 -6.27 3.94 -11.00
C ILE A 135 -5.31 3.58 -12.13
N LEU A 136 -5.70 3.77 -13.39
CA LEU A 136 -4.84 3.52 -14.55
C LEU A 136 -3.59 4.41 -14.52
N PHE A 137 -3.74 5.68 -14.18
CA PHE A 137 -2.60 6.60 -14.04
C PHE A 137 -1.64 6.12 -12.95
N ILE A 138 -2.15 5.77 -11.75
CA ILE A 138 -1.33 5.25 -10.64
C ILE A 138 -0.58 3.99 -11.09
N ASN A 139 -1.29 3.03 -11.71
CA ASN A 139 -0.71 1.77 -12.17
C ASN A 139 0.41 2.00 -13.20
N LYS A 140 0.20 2.94 -14.14
CA LYS A 140 1.24 3.33 -15.11
C LYS A 140 2.48 3.92 -14.45
N GLN A 141 2.32 4.72 -13.37
CA GLN A 141 3.47 5.24 -12.64
C GLN A 141 4.22 4.15 -11.86
N LEU A 142 3.51 3.10 -11.42
CA LEU A 142 4.12 1.95 -10.72
C LEU A 142 5.03 1.10 -11.62
N GLU A 143 4.84 1.11 -12.94
CA GLU A 143 5.71 0.39 -13.89
C GLU A 143 7.14 0.93 -13.89
N PHE A 144 7.36 2.15 -13.41
CA PHE A 144 8.67 2.82 -13.35
C PHE A 144 9.30 2.82 -11.95
N LEU A 145 8.70 2.11 -10.98
CA LEU A 145 9.16 2.05 -9.60
C LEU A 145 10.01 0.79 -9.36
#